data_5b7152e3f4361c23e89de2300dc9308e
#
_entry.id   5b7152e3f4361c23e89de2300dc9308e
#
_cell.length_a   1.000
_cell.length_b   1.000
_cell.length_c   1.000
_cell.angle_alpha   90.00
_cell.angle_beta   90.00
_cell.angle_gamma   90.00
#
_symmetry.space_group_name_H-M   'P 1'
#
loop_
_entity.id
_entity.type
_entity.pdbx_description
1 polymer ?
#
loop_
_entity_poly.entity_id
_entity_poly.type
_entity_poly.pdbx_seq_one_letter_code
_entity_poly.pdbx_strand_id
1 'polypeptide(L)'
;MPWDTEGTRRRLKEAATAEFAEHGPDGTTMARIAERAGINKERLYKYFGDKQALFETVLTDELDKLAASVAPVPSGFEEIGEFAGRTFDYQAAHPQLVRLLLWEGLSGGVADEANRTAHYKKKAQAYAAAQREGVLDDELSPEHLVFMIIGLAAWWVSAPQLARMLTGLDDSDPAEHARRRASVVSAAERLARPRR
;
A
#
# COMPACT_ATOMS: atom_id res chain seq x y z
N MET A 1 3.36 -18.98 -33.81
CA MET A 1 2.51 -18.24 -32.85
C MET A 1 3.28 -17.06 -32.33
N PRO A 2 2.76 -15.82 -32.38
CA PRO A 2 3.40 -14.71 -31.69
C PRO A 2 3.48 -15.07 -30.20
N TRP A 3 4.64 -14.94 -29.64
CA TRP A 3 4.89 -15.23 -28.23
C TRP A 3 4.07 -14.23 -27.40
N ASP A 4 3.17 -14.70 -26.52
CA ASP A 4 2.43 -13.87 -25.58
C ASP A 4 3.40 -13.29 -24.55
N THR A 5 4.05 -12.20 -24.93
CA THR A 5 5.05 -11.51 -24.13
C THR A 5 4.39 -10.82 -22.92
N GLU A 6 3.19 -10.26 -23.10
CA GLU A 6 2.44 -9.60 -22.05
C GLU A 6 1.89 -10.58 -21.00
N GLY A 7 1.27 -11.67 -21.44
CA GLY A 7 0.80 -12.72 -20.54
C GLY A 7 1.94 -13.38 -19.76
N THR A 8 3.10 -13.57 -20.42
CA THR A 8 4.32 -14.06 -19.75
C THR A 8 4.79 -13.09 -18.68
N ARG A 9 4.90 -11.79 -18.99
CA ARG A 9 5.34 -10.76 -18.06
C ARG A 9 4.39 -10.64 -16.87
N ARG A 10 3.09 -10.69 -17.10
CA ARG A 10 2.06 -10.67 -16.05
C ARG A 10 2.21 -11.86 -15.10
N ARG A 11 2.30 -13.10 -15.60
CA ARG A 11 2.49 -14.31 -14.76
C ARG A 11 3.76 -14.24 -13.92
N LEU A 12 4.86 -13.71 -14.49
CA LEU A 12 6.10 -13.51 -13.74
C LEU A 12 5.93 -12.49 -12.61
N LYS A 13 5.23 -11.38 -12.85
CA LYS A 13 4.95 -10.38 -11.81
C LYS A 13 4.04 -10.95 -10.71
N GLU A 14 2.97 -11.66 -11.08
CA GLU A 14 2.06 -12.30 -10.12
C GLU A 14 2.81 -13.31 -9.23
N ALA A 15 3.66 -14.16 -9.80
CA ALA A 15 4.48 -15.10 -9.05
C ALA A 15 5.50 -14.40 -8.15
N ALA A 16 6.13 -13.32 -8.63
CA ALA A 16 7.07 -12.51 -7.86
C ALA A 16 6.38 -11.79 -6.70
N THR A 17 5.20 -11.19 -6.92
CA THR A 17 4.38 -10.57 -5.87
C THR A 17 4.11 -11.57 -4.74
N ALA A 18 3.66 -12.77 -5.07
CA ALA A 18 3.36 -13.81 -4.09
C ALA A 18 4.62 -14.27 -3.33
N GLU A 19 5.72 -14.56 -4.04
CA GLU A 19 6.99 -14.99 -3.42
C GLU A 19 7.58 -13.92 -2.51
N PHE A 20 7.64 -12.67 -2.97
CA PHE A 20 8.16 -11.59 -2.15
C PHE A 20 7.28 -11.25 -0.95
N ALA A 21 5.95 -11.26 -1.10
CA ALA A 21 5.04 -11.02 0.01
C ALA A 21 5.14 -12.12 1.07
N GLU A 22 5.37 -13.37 0.67
CA GLU A 22 5.44 -14.53 1.56
C GLU A 22 6.78 -14.65 2.27
N HIS A 23 7.89 -14.44 1.54
CA HIS A 23 9.24 -14.79 2.00
C HIS A 23 10.20 -13.59 2.09
N GLY A 24 9.82 -12.43 1.59
CA GLY A 24 10.68 -11.26 1.45
C GLY A 24 11.72 -11.40 0.32
N PRO A 25 12.43 -10.29 0.01
CA PRO A 25 13.48 -10.31 -1.01
C PRO A 25 14.61 -11.29 -0.68
N ASP A 26 14.99 -11.43 0.58
CA ASP A 26 16.09 -12.29 1.01
C ASP A 26 15.67 -13.75 1.21
N GLY A 27 14.40 -13.99 1.46
CA GLY A 27 13.86 -15.34 1.67
C GLY A 27 13.48 -16.07 0.36
N THR A 28 13.59 -15.43 -0.81
CA THR A 28 13.30 -16.06 -2.09
C THR A 28 14.43 -15.90 -3.13
N THR A 29 14.31 -16.61 -4.23
CA THR A 29 15.28 -16.61 -5.34
C THR A 29 14.59 -16.44 -6.69
N MET A 30 15.32 -15.92 -7.69
CA MET A 30 14.84 -15.85 -9.07
C MET A 30 14.43 -17.23 -9.63
N ALA A 31 15.05 -18.31 -9.15
CA ALA A 31 14.70 -19.67 -9.55
C ALA A 31 13.31 -20.08 -9.04
N ARG A 32 13.01 -19.83 -7.76
CA ARG A 32 11.70 -20.12 -7.16
C ARG A 32 10.58 -19.32 -7.81
N ILE A 33 10.83 -18.03 -8.09
CA ILE A 33 9.85 -17.17 -8.79
C ILE A 33 9.57 -17.71 -10.20
N ALA A 34 10.60 -18.08 -10.94
CA ALA A 34 10.47 -18.65 -12.28
C ALA A 34 9.70 -19.99 -12.27
N GLU A 35 10.01 -20.86 -11.30
CA GLU A 35 9.32 -22.15 -11.09
C GLU A 35 7.83 -21.92 -10.76
N ARG A 36 7.50 -21.02 -9.82
CA ARG A 36 6.11 -20.67 -9.47
C ARG A 36 5.33 -20.12 -10.66
N ALA A 37 5.99 -19.34 -11.53
CA ALA A 37 5.39 -18.82 -12.75
C ALA A 37 5.23 -19.86 -13.87
N GLY A 38 5.89 -21.01 -13.77
CA GLY A 38 6.00 -21.99 -14.85
C GLY A 38 6.74 -21.44 -16.07
N ILE A 39 7.75 -20.61 -15.86
CA ILE A 39 8.49 -19.90 -16.90
C ILE A 39 10.00 -20.08 -16.65
N ASN A 40 10.75 -20.19 -17.74
CA ASN A 40 12.21 -20.34 -17.67
C ASN A 40 12.88 -19.15 -16.99
N LYS A 41 13.88 -19.43 -16.11
CA LYS A 41 14.63 -18.46 -15.33
C LYS A 41 15.35 -17.40 -16.19
N GLU A 42 15.89 -17.80 -17.36
CA GLU A 42 16.56 -16.87 -18.28
C GLU A 42 15.61 -15.80 -18.81
N ARG A 43 14.31 -16.14 -19.01
CA ARG A 43 13.29 -15.16 -19.37
C ARG A 43 13.03 -14.16 -18.25
N LEU A 44 12.99 -14.62 -17.00
CA LEU A 44 12.80 -13.74 -15.86
C LEU A 44 13.91 -12.68 -15.80
N TYR A 45 15.18 -13.10 -15.95
CA TYR A 45 16.30 -12.17 -16.01
C TYR A 45 16.23 -11.23 -17.22
N LYS A 46 15.80 -11.72 -18.37
CA LYS A 46 15.65 -10.89 -19.58
C LYS A 46 14.58 -9.79 -19.42
N TYR A 47 13.49 -10.06 -18.70
CA TYR A 47 12.39 -9.10 -18.53
C TYR A 47 12.63 -8.10 -17.40
N PHE A 48 13.28 -8.50 -16.33
CA PHE A 48 13.32 -7.73 -15.10
C PHE A 48 14.73 -7.47 -14.56
N GLY A 49 15.76 -8.02 -15.18
CA GLY A 49 17.12 -7.89 -14.68
C GLY A 49 17.36 -8.78 -13.47
N ASP A 50 17.73 -8.19 -12.36
CA ASP A 50 18.00 -8.91 -11.11
C ASP A 50 16.79 -8.98 -10.15
N LYS A 51 17.01 -9.60 -9.01
CA LYS A 51 15.99 -9.78 -7.97
C LYS A 51 15.52 -8.45 -7.36
N GLN A 52 16.44 -7.50 -7.20
CA GLN A 52 16.13 -6.19 -6.65
C GLN A 52 15.25 -5.38 -7.62
N ALA A 53 15.63 -5.30 -8.89
CA ALA A 53 14.84 -4.63 -9.93
C ALA A 53 13.44 -5.25 -10.10
N LEU A 54 13.33 -6.58 -9.96
CA LEU A 54 12.03 -7.26 -9.97
C LEU A 54 11.18 -6.89 -8.75
N PHE A 55 11.77 -6.83 -7.55
CA PHE A 55 11.07 -6.42 -6.33
C PHE A 55 10.54 -4.98 -6.45
N GLU A 56 11.37 -4.05 -6.92
CA GLU A 56 10.99 -2.66 -7.16
C GLU A 56 9.84 -2.54 -8.17
N THR A 57 9.93 -3.29 -9.29
CA THR A 57 8.87 -3.33 -10.30
C THR A 57 7.55 -3.81 -9.71
N VAL A 58 7.56 -4.87 -8.93
CA VAL A 58 6.37 -5.46 -8.31
C VAL A 58 5.75 -4.51 -7.29
N LEU A 59 6.57 -3.91 -6.43
CA LEU A 59 6.08 -2.97 -5.41
C LEU A 59 5.50 -1.71 -6.05
N THR A 60 6.15 -1.16 -7.08
CA THR A 60 5.64 -0.01 -7.83
C THR A 60 4.29 -0.34 -8.48
N ASP A 61 4.16 -1.47 -9.15
CA ASP A 61 2.89 -1.92 -9.74
C ASP A 61 1.75 -2.03 -8.70
N GLU A 62 2.03 -2.57 -7.51
CA GLU A 62 1.02 -2.69 -6.44
C GLU A 62 0.63 -1.32 -5.86
N LEU A 63 1.58 -0.39 -5.73
CA LEU A 63 1.33 0.99 -5.31
C LEU A 63 0.50 1.77 -6.35
N ASP A 64 0.76 1.56 -7.63
CA ASP A 64 -0.02 2.19 -8.72
C ASP A 64 -1.49 1.71 -8.70
N LYS A 65 -1.72 0.41 -8.45
CA LYS A 65 -3.07 -0.15 -8.29
C LYS A 65 -3.80 0.48 -7.09
N LEU A 66 -3.11 0.61 -5.95
CA LEU A 66 -3.67 1.32 -4.78
C LEU A 66 -4.01 2.77 -5.15
N ALA A 67 -3.08 3.52 -5.74
CA ALA A 67 -3.30 4.91 -6.10
C ALA A 67 -4.50 5.11 -7.02
N ALA A 68 -4.66 4.22 -8.01
CA ALA A 68 -5.82 4.23 -8.92
C ALA A 68 -7.15 3.93 -8.19
N SER A 69 -7.12 3.10 -7.14
CA SER A 69 -8.33 2.67 -6.42
C SER A 69 -8.81 3.69 -5.38
N VAL A 70 -7.90 4.53 -4.82
CA VAL A 70 -8.23 5.44 -3.71
C VAL A 70 -8.24 6.92 -4.09
N ALA A 71 -8.05 7.26 -5.37
CA ALA A 71 -8.16 8.63 -5.87
C ALA A 71 -9.61 9.17 -5.68
N PRO A 72 -9.83 10.49 -5.57
CA PRO A 72 -8.91 11.62 -5.63
C PRO A 72 -8.31 12.02 -4.26
N VAL A 73 -7.44 13.06 -4.29
CA VAL A 73 -6.95 13.69 -3.05
C VAL A 73 -8.09 14.43 -2.37
N PRO A 74 -8.36 14.16 -1.07
CA PRO A 74 -9.46 14.77 -0.35
C PRO A 74 -9.32 16.28 -0.21
N SER A 75 -10.44 17.01 -0.28
CA SER A 75 -10.53 18.47 -0.10
C SER A 75 -11.16 18.88 1.24
N GLY A 76 -11.69 17.94 2.03
CA GLY A 76 -12.31 18.16 3.32
C GLY A 76 -12.11 16.99 4.28
N PHE A 77 -12.37 17.20 5.58
CA PHE A 77 -12.11 16.17 6.60
C PHE A 77 -13.01 14.93 6.44
N GLU A 78 -14.23 15.08 5.95
CA GLU A 78 -15.12 13.93 5.65
C GLU A 78 -14.58 13.09 4.49
N GLU A 79 -14.05 13.74 3.46
CA GLU A 79 -13.41 13.07 2.34
C GLU A 79 -12.10 12.38 2.75
N ILE A 80 -11.39 12.94 3.75
CA ILE A 80 -10.21 12.29 4.36
C ILE A 80 -10.62 11.02 5.09
N GLY A 81 -11.72 11.04 5.83
CA GLY A 81 -12.27 9.84 6.47
C GLY A 81 -12.57 8.76 5.44
N GLU A 82 -13.29 9.11 4.38
CA GLU A 82 -13.63 8.16 3.31
C GLU A 82 -12.39 7.67 2.53
N PHE A 83 -11.40 8.55 2.29
CA PHE A 83 -10.11 8.14 1.72
C PHE A 83 -9.40 7.10 2.61
N ALA A 84 -9.37 7.31 3.92
CA ALA A 84 -8.80 6.36 4.88
C ALA A 84 -9.56 5.02 4.86
N GLY A 85 -10.89 5.08 4.81
CA GLY A 85 -11.75 3.89 4.70
C GLY A 85 -11.49 3.09 3.42
N ARG A 86 -11.43 3.75 2.26
CA ARG A 86 -11.10 3.08 0.98
C ARG A 86 -9.69 2.50 0.97
N THR A 87 -8.74 3.21 1.58
CA THR A 87 -7.36 2.70 1.72
C THR A 87 -7.32 1.45 2.58
N PHE A 88 -8.06 1.44 3.70
CA PHE A 88 -8.21 0.27 4.57
C PHE A 88 -8.85 -0.91 3.82
N ASP A 89 -9.96 -0.69 3.13
CA ASP A 89 -10.65 -1.73 2.36
C ASP A 89 -9.75 -2.34 1.29
N TYR A 90 -9.02 -1.48 0.55
CA TYR A 90 -8.08 -1.95 -0.46
C TYR A 90 -6.95 -2.79 0.14
N GLN A 91 -6.34 -2.34 1.23
CA GLN A 91 -5.24 -3.06 1.87
C GLN A 91 -5.70 -4.38 2.51
N ALA A 92 -6.90 -4.43 3.07
CA ALA A 92 -7.49 -5.67 3.57
C ALA A 92 -7.75 -6.69 2.45
N ALA A 93 -8.18 -6.22 1.28
CA ALA A 93 -8.38 -7.07 0.10
C ALA A 93 -7.04 -7.45 -0.59
N HIS A 94 -5.96 -6.66 -0.38
CA HIS A 94 -4.66 -6.82 -1.01
C HIS A 94 -3.51 -6.85 0.01
N PRO A 95 -3.48 -7.80 0.97
CA PRO A 95 -2.50 -7.83 2.06
C PRO A 95 -1.05 -8.00 1.57
N GLN A 96 -0.86 -8.51 0.34
CA GLN A 96 0.46 -8.61 -0.29
C GLN A 96 1.14 -7.25 -0.42
N LEU A 97 0.41 -6.17 -0.73
CA LEU A 97 0.97 -4.82 -0.82
C LEU A 97 1.59 -4.38 0.52
N VAL A 98 0.84 -4.55 1.61
CA VAL A 98 1.33 -4.16 2.95
C VAL A 98 2.57 -4.97 3.33
N ARG A 99 2.58 -6.27 3.03
CA ARG A 99 3.76 -7.14 3.26
C ARG A 99 4.98 -6.68 2.46
N LEU A 100 4.80 -6.32 1.19
CA LEU A 100 5.89 -5.79 0.35
C LEU A 100 6.46 -4.49 0.93
N LEU A 101 5.61 -3.56 1.40
CA LEU A 101 6.05 -2.33 2.06
C LEU A 101 6.80 -2.58 3.37
N LEU A 102 6.37 -3.55 4.16
CA LEU A 102 7.08 -3.96 5.38
C LEU A 102 8.46 -4.54 5.05
N TRP A 103 8.56 -5.39 4.03
CA TRP A 103 9.83 -5.94 3.56
C TRP A 103 10.77 -4.86 3.01
N GLU A 104 10.24 -3.88 2.27
CA GLU A 104 11.01 -2.72 1.82
C GLU A 104 11.62 -1.97 3.03
N GLY A 105 10.81 -1.67 4.03
CA GLY A 105 11.27 -0.98 5.25
C GLY A 105 12.35 -1.76 6.02
N LEU A 106 12.26 -3.09 6.04
CA LEU A 106 13.25 -3.96 6.66
C LEU A 106 14.56 -4.06 5.87
N SER A 107 14.48 -3.97 4.54
CA SER A 107 15.64 -4.08 3.65
C SER A 107 16.44 -2.79 3.51
N GLY A 108 15.90 -1.65 3.95
CA GLY A 108 16.56 -0.33 3.92
C GLY A 108 16.69 0.30 2.53
N GLY A 109 16.14 -0.32 1.49
CA GLY A 109 16.02 0.24 0.13
C GLY A 109 14.66 0.91 -0.05
N VAL A 110 14.54 1.80 -1.05
CA VAL A 110 13.27 2.43 -1.43
C VAL A 110 13.04 2.29 -2.93
N ALA A 111 12.01 1.54 -3.30
CA ALA A 111 11.61 1.38 -4.70
C ALA A 111 11.11 2.72 -5.26
N ASP A 112 11.63 3.13 -6.43
CA ASP A 112 11.23 4.35 -7.15
C ASP A 112 11.11 5.61 -6.26
N GLU A 113 12.10 5.83 -5.39
CA GLU A 113 12.09 6.87 -4.35
C GLU A 113 11.74 8.25 -4.91
N ALA A 114 12.28 8.61 -6.06
CA ALA A 114 12.08 9.94 -6.65
C ALA A 114 10.61 10.20 -7.02
N ASN A 115 9.96 9.26 -7.71
CA ASN A 115 8.55 9.40 -8.12
C ASN A 115 7.62 9.30 -6.91
N ARG A 116 7.88 8.39 -5.98
CA ARG A 116 7.11 8.26 -4.74
C ARG A 116 7.23 9.51 -3.88
N THR A 117 8.43 10.08 -3.74
CA THR A 117 8.63 11.35 -3.04
C THR A 117 7.83 12.47 -3.69
N ALA A 118 7.85 12.58 -5.02
CA ALA A 118 7.07 13.60 -5.75
C ALA A 118 5.56 13.42 -5.53
N HIS A 119 5.06 12.16 -5.56
CA HIS A 119 3.67 11.85 -5.29
C HIS A 119 3.24 12.25 -3.87
N TYR A 120 4.02 11.90 -2.83
CA TYR A 120 3.70 12.25 -1.44
C TYR A 120 3.82 13.76 -1.18
N LYS A 121 4.81 14.45 -1.78
CA LYS A 121 4.91 15.90 -1.72
C LYS A 121 3.68 16.59 -2.31
N LYS A 122 3.19 16.14 -3.47
CA LYS A 122 1.97 16.66 -4.07
C LYS A 122 0.74 16.48 -3.16
N LYS A 123 0.63 15.32 -2.51
CA LYS A 123 -0.43 15.06 -1.53
C LYS A 123 -0.33 16.00 -0.33
N ALA A 124 0.86 16.15 0.27
CA ALA A 124 1.07 17.05 1.40
C ALA A 124 0.78 18.51 1.03
N GLN A 125 1.14 18.96 -0.19
CA GLN A 125 0.81 20.30 -0.69
C GLN A 125 -0.71 20.53 -0.78
N ALA A 126 -1.50 19.53 -1.20
CA ALA A 126 -2.95 19.65 -1.24
C ALA A 126 -3.54 19.77 0.19
N TYR A 127 -3.02 19.00 1.15
CA TYR A 127 -3.42 19.11 2.55
C TYR A 127 -3.03 20.48 3.13
N ALA A 128 -1.83 20.98 2.83
CA ALA A 128 -1.41 22.33 3.23
C ALA A 128 -2.30 23.44 2.66
N ALA A 129 -2.79 23.28 1.44
CA ALA A 129 -3.75 24.22 0.86
C ALA A 129 -5.08 24.21 1.64
N ALA A 130 -5.64 23.03 1.91
CA ALA A 130 -6.88 22.88 2.66
C ALA A 130 -6.78 23.37 4.13
N GLN A 131 -5.60 23.25 4.76
CA GLN A 131 -5.34 23.84 6.09
C GLN A 131 -5.35 25.36 6.02
N ARG A 132 -4.70 25.99 5.02
CA ARG A 132 -4.73 27.46 4.84
C ARG A 132 -6.13 28.01 4.57
N GLU A 133 -6.99 27.22 3.96
CA GLU A 133 -8.39 27.56 3.70
C GLU A 133 -9.29 27.32 4.92
N GLY A 134 -8.75 26.78 6.03
CA GLY A 134 -9.50 26.46 7.24
C GLY A 134 -10.43 25.26 7.09
N VAL A 135 -10.26 24.45 6.04
CA VAL A 135 -11.06 23.25 5.78
C VAL A 135 -10.53 22.05 6.55
N LEU A 136 -9.23 22.02 6.82
CA LEU A 136 -8.57 21.03 7.66
C LEU A 136 -7.94 21.70 8.89
N ASP A 137 -7.83 20.92 9.98
CA ASP A 137 -7.06 21.31 11.18
C ASP A 137 -5.58 21.52 10.83
N ASP A 138 -4.95 22.57 11.36
CA ASP A 138 -3.59 22.99 11.08
C ASP A 138 -2.61 22.73 12.24
N GLU A 139 -3.05 22.05 13.32
CA GLU A 139 -2.17 21.69 14.45
C GLU A 139 -1.07 20.70 14.04
N LEU A 140 -1.41 19.75 13.16
CA LEU A 140 -0.45 18.82 12.57
C LEU A 140 0.09 19.37 11.26
N SER A 141 1.41 19.25 11.03
CA SER A 141 1.94 19.52 9.69
C SER A 141 1.28 18.64 8.63
N PRO A 142 1.13 19.14 7.38
CA PRO A 142 0.44 18.36 6.34
C PRO A 142 1.09 17.00 6.09
N GLU A 143 2.42 16.90 6.19
CA GLU A 143 3.16 15.66 6.01
C GLU A 143 2.85 14.64 7.11
N HIS A 144 2.79 15.10 8.37
CA HIS A 144 2.43 14.24 9.50
C HIS A 144 0.98 13.79 9.41
N LEU A 145 0.06 14.67 9.03
CA LEU A 145 -1.35 14.31 8.85
C LEU A 145 -1.50 13.22 7.79
N VAL A 146 -0.87 13.37 6.61
CA VAL A 146 -0.85 12.35 5.55
C VAL A 146 -0.29 11.03 6.07
N PHE A 147 0.85 11.08 6.76
CA PHE A 147 1.51 9.88 7.29
C PHE A 147 0.64 9.13 8.31
N MET A 148 0.01 9.87 9.25
CA MET A 148 -0.89 9.28 10.25
C MET A 148 -2.13 8.65 9.62
N ILE A 149 -2.75 9.30 8.61
CA ILE A 149 -3.92 8.75 7.91
C ILE A 149 -3.56 7.43 7.20
N ILE A 150 -2.41 7.37 6.54
CA ILE A 150 -1.92 6.14 5.91
C ILE A 150 -1.68 5.05 6.98
N GLY A 151 -1.07 5.42 8.11
CA GLY A 151 -0.81 4.50 9.23
C GLY A 151 -2.08 3.93 9.85
N LEU A 152 -3.12 4.75 10.05
CA LEU A 152 -4.42 4.30 10.56
C LEU A 152 -5.04 3.20 9.70
N ALA A 153 -4.96 3.33 8.39
CA ALA A 153 -5.47 2.32 7.47
C ALA A 153 -4.59 1.06 7.43
N ALA A 154 -3.26 1.23 7.39
CA ALA A 154 -2.31 0.15 7.18
C ALA A 154 -2.10 -0.74 8.42
N TRP A 155 -2.21 -0.20 9.63
CA TRP A 155 -1.80 -0.90 10.85
C TRP A 155 -2.61 -2.17 11.13
N TRP A 156 -3.88 -2.18 10.79
CA TRP A 156 -4.75 -3.36 10.94
C TRP A 156 -4.26 -4.57 10.14
N VAL A 157 -3.73 -4.32 8.95
CA VAL A 157 -3.18 -5.36 8.07
C VAL A 157 -1.71 -5.67 8.38
N SER A 158 -0.96 -4.66 8.88
CA SER A 158 0.45 -4.82 9.25
C SER A 158 0.63 -5.67 10.52
N ALA A 159 -0.28 -5.55 11.48
CA ALA A 159 -0.22 -6.22 12.79
C ALA A 159 -1.53 -6.98 13.13
N PRO A 160 -1.98 -7.92 12.28
CA PRO A 160 -3.26 -8.60 12.46
C PRO A 160 -3.32 -9.42 13.76
N GLN A 161 -2.19 -9.95 14.23
CA GLN A 161 -2.10 -10.64 15.51
C GLN A 161 -2.42 -9.71 16.69
N LEU A 162 -1.96 -8.44 16.66
CA LEU A 162 -2.28 -7.46 17.69
C LEU A 162 -3.76 -7.09 17.66
N ALA A 163 -4.30 -6.86 16.46
CA ALA A 163 -5.73 -6.58 16.27
C ALA A 163 -6.57 -7.72 16.89
N ARG A 164 -6.24 -8.96 16.59
CA ARG A 164 -6.92 -10.16 17.13
C ARG A 164 -6.82 -10.28 18.64
N MET A 165 -5.64 -9.99 19.23
CA MET A 165 -5.46 -10.01 20.68
C MET A 165 -6.31 -8.94 21.40
N LEU A 166 -6.50 -7.78 20.76
CA LEU A 166 -7.29 -6.68 21.35
C LEU A 166 -8.79 -6.86 21.17
N THR A 167 -9.23 -7.35 20.02
CA THR A 167 -10.67 -7.45 19.69
C THR A 167 -11.27 -8.83 19.97
N GLY A 168 -10.43 -9.86 20.08
CA GLY A 168 -10.88 -11.27 20.16
C GLY A 168 -11.41 -11.83 18.85
N LEU A 169 -11.36 -11.07 17.75
CA LEU A 169 -11.96 -11.40 16.46
C LEU A 169 -10.89 -11.37 15.35
N ASP A 170 -11.08 -12.21 14.35
CA ASP A 170 -10.21 -12.22 13.17
C ASP A 170 -10.78 -11.40 12.00
N ASP A 171 -10.02 -11.29 10.93
CA ASP A 171 -10.37 -10.48 9.77
C ASP A 171 -11.43 -11.12 8.86
N SER A 172 -11.82 -12.37 9.11
CA SER A 172 -12.80 -13.10 8.30
C SER A 172 -14.25 -12.73 8.65
N ASP A 173 -14.49 -12.08 9.79
CA ASP A 173 -15.83 -11.59 10.17
C ASP A 173 -16.18 -10.28 9.46
N PRO A 174 -17.17 -10.25 8.54
CA PRO A 174 -17.58 -9.03 7.84
C PRO A 174 -18.07 -7.91 8.79
N ALA A 175 -18.66 -8.28 9.94
CA ALA A 175 -19.11 -7.28 10.91
C ALA A 175 -17.91 -6.63 11.62
N GLU A 176 -16.85 -7.39 11.88
CA GLU A 176 -15.61 -6.84 12.43
C GLU A 176 -14.89 -5.97 11.41
N HIS A 177 -14.82 -6.37 10.15
CA HIS A 177 -14.27 -5.52 9.07
C HIS A 177 -15.01 -4.17 9.02
N ALA A 178 -16.33 -4.15 9.05
CA ALA A 178 -17.12 -2.93 9.05
C ALA A 178 -16.86 -2.05 10.29
N ARG A 179 -16.70 -2.65 11.48
CA ARG A 179 -16.35 -1.91 12.72
C ARG A 179 -14.95 -1.30 12.63
N ARG A 180 -13.96 -2.03 12.14
CA ARG A 180 -12.59 -1.52 11.94
C ARG A 180 -12.57 -0.38 10.93
N ARG A 181 -13.27 -0.54 9.80
CA ARG A 181 -13.43 0.52 8.80
C ARG A 181 -14.03 1.78 9.40
N ALA A 182 -15.14 1.65 10.15
CA ALA A 182 -15.78 2.79 10.81
C ALA A 182 -14.84 3.49 11.81
N SER A 183 -14.02 2.72 12.53
CA SER A 183 -13.00 3.26 13.45
C SER A 183 -11.92 4.05 12.71
N VAL A 184 -11.43 3.53 11.57
CA VAL A 184 -10.44 4.20 10.72
C VAL A 184 -11.00 5.51 10.16
N VAL A 185 -12.21 5.49 9.61
CA VAL A 185 -12.90 6.68 9.09
C VAL A 185 -13.07 7.73 10.18
N SER A 186 -13.65 7.36 11.32
CA SER A 186 -13.89 8.28 12.44
C SER A 186 -12.60 8.86 13.01
N ALA A 187 -11.53 8.08 13.11
CA ALA A 187 -10.23 8.56 13.59
C ALA A 187 -9.61 9.55 12.59
N ALA A 188 -9.64 9.25 11.31
CA ALA A 188 -9.12 10.11 10.25
C ALA A 188 -9.86 11.45 10.18
N GLU A 189 -11.20 11.42 10.26
CA GLU A 189 -12.01 12.65 10.34
C GLU A 189 -11.66 13.51 11.55
N ARG A 190 -11.50 12.89 12.74
CA ARG A 190 -11.17 13.61 13.97
C ARG A 190 -9.79 14.28 13.91
N LEU A 191 -8.80 13.61 13.28
CA LEU A 191 -7.48 14.18 13.09
C LEU A 191 -7.47 15.36 12.12
N ALA A 192 -8.37 15.36 11.15
CA ALA A 192 -8.42 16.36 10.09
C ALA A 192 -9.45 17.48 10.34
N ARG A 193 -10.35 17.32 11.32
CA ARG A 193 -11.46 18.24 11.57
C ARG A 193 -10.96 19.54 12.18
N PRO A 194 -11.25 20.72 11.58
CA PRO A 194 -10.88 22.01 12.16
C PRO A 194 -11.44 22.19 13.56
N ARG A 195 -10.64 22.72 14.46
CA ARG A 195 -11.08 23.14 15.79
C ARG A 195 -11.86 24.46 15.66
N ARG A 196 -13.02 24.53 16.27
CA ARG A 196 -13.83 25.76 16.34
C ARG A 196 -13.25 26.73 17.37
#